data_ec69425a3eb4774c16a0e07644af1f90
#
_entry.id   ec69425a3eb4774c16a0e07644af1f90
#
_cell.length_a   1.000
_cell.length_b   1.000
_cell.length_c   1.000
_cell.angle_alpha   90.00
_cell.angle_beta   90.00
_cell.angle_gamma   90.00
#
_symmetry.space_group_name_H-M   'P 1'
#
loop_
_entity.id
_entity.type
_entity.pdbx_description
1 polymer ?
#
loop_
_entity_poly.entity_id
_entity_poly.type
_entity_poly.pdbx_seq_one_letter_code
_entity_poly.pdbx_strand_id
1 'polypeptide(L)'
;MLILCTSVAHGTFGDRLARPGIEWLTLETDGTILDAGGAAVPWPEARPEVAWGTSDLFRDGAPVGAFFRFLVECPSLRWFQSPAAGYDSEPFRQMARHGVRVCNAHVNSLPIAEFVLRAVLEEFQGADQWRRQQDEFTWRIHDWREVSGTTWLVVGLGHIGGAVAERARALGAHVIGCRRTPAPDDPADRTVTPDHLPDVVGEADVVVLSAPASATTDHLVDAGFLAAMKPHSMLVNVGRGSLVDERALLDALDTGTPVAAALDVFTTEPLPPDHPFWTHPRVRVTPHNAAGGFGRFGRQADLFESNLERYLAAEPLEHDVTEAIKEHHP
;
A
#
# COMPACT_ATOMS: atom_id res chain seq x y z
N MET A 1 3.12 -29.94 -10.40
CA MET A 1 3.43 -28.73 -9.62
C MET A 1 2.29 -28.51 -8.65
N LEU A 2 2.59 -28.21 -7.37
CA LEU A 2 1.60 -28.01 -6.33
C LEU A 2 1.56 -26.53 -5.93
N ILE A 3 0.37 -25.91 -5.96
CA ILE A 3 0.15 -24.51 -5.65
C ILE A 3 -0.70 -24.39 -4.39
N LEU A 4 -0.29 -23.56 -3.42
CA LEU A 4 -1.09 -23.19 -2.26
C LEU A 4 -1.73 -21.81 -2.47
N CYS A 5 -3.04 -21.71 -2.29
CA CYS A 5 -3.77 -20.44 -2.23
C CYS A 5 -4.91 -20.52 -1.20
N THR A 6 -5.65 -19.44 -1.00
CA THR A 6 -6.85 -19.49 -0.16
C THR A 6 -7.99 -20.21 -0.87
N SER A 7 -8.90 -20.83 -0.11
CA SER A 7 -10.12 -21.46 -0.66
C SER A 7 -10.99 -20.43 -1.40
N VAL A 8 -11.03 -19.19 -0.94
CA VAL A 8 -11.74 -18.09 -1.62
C VAL A 8 -11.15 -17.79 -2.99
N ALA A 9 -9.82 -17.72 -3.10
CA ALA A 9 -9.13 -17.49 -4.36
C ALA A 9 -9.33 -18.66 -5.34
N HIS A 10 -9.16 -19.90 -4.84
CA HIS A 10 -9.38 -21.10 -5.63
C HIS A 10 -10.84 -21.20 -6.10
N GLY A 11 -11.81 -21.00 -5.20
CA GLY A 11 -13.24 -21.06 -5.56
C GLY A 11 -13.66 -20.00 -6.57
N THR A 12 -12.95 -18.86 -6.63
CA THR A 12 -13.26 -17.77 -7.56
C THR A 12 -12.54 -17.92 -8.90
N PHE A 13 -11.29 -18.38 -8.91
CA PHE A 13 -10.42 -18.34 -10.08
C PHE A 13 -9.81 -19.70 -10.46
N GLY A 14 -10.07 -20.76 -9.68
CA GLY A 14 -9.46 -22.08 -9.90
C GLY A 14 -9.69 -22.64 -11.30
N ASP A 15 -10.93 -22.55 -11.83
CA ASP A 15 -11.25 -22.99 -13.18
C ASP A 15 -10.47 -22.20 -14.25
N ARG A 16 -10.34 -20.89 -14.07
CA ARG A 16 -9.58 -19.99 -14.94
C ARG A 16 -8.08 -20.34 -14.95
N LEU A 17 -7.55 -20.67 -13.80
CA LEU A 17 -6.12 -20.94 -13.57
C LEU A 17 -5.74 -22.41 -13.75
N ALA A 18 -6.72 -23.29 -14.06
CA ALA A 18 -6.47 -24.70 -14.26
C ALA A 18 -5.52 -24.95 -15.44
N ARG A 19 -4.45 -25.72 -15.22
CA ARG A 19 -3.48 -26.13 -16.25
C ARG A 19 -3.12 -27.61 -16.04
N PRO A 20 -2.82 -28.37 -17.10
CA PRO A 20 -2.36 -29.76 -16.94
C PRO A 20 -1.12 -29.85 -16.03
N GLY A 21 -1.14 -30.79 -15.09
CA GLY A 21 -0.03 -31.03 -14.17
C GLY A 21 0.06 -30.04 -13.00
N ILE A 22 -0.92 -29.17 -12.81
CA ILE A 22 -1.09 -28.33 -11.63
C ILE A 22 -2.12 -28.92 -10.69
N GLU A 23 -1.76 -29.05 -9.44
CA GLU A 23 -2.62 -29.45 -8.33
C GLU A 23 -2.68 -28.31 -7.32
N TRP A 24 -3.80 -28.20 -6.59
CA TRP A 24 -4.04 -27.13 -5.65
C TRP A 24 -4.13 -27.64 -4.21
N LEU A 25 -3.53 -26.89 -3.33
CA LEU A 25 -3.83 -26.90 -1.89
C LEU A 25 -4.62 -25.64 -1.57
N THR A 26 -5.70 -25.78 -0.82
CA THR A 26 -6.51 -24.64 -0.40
C THR A 26 -6.39 -24.42 1.10
N LEU A 27 -6.12 -23.18 1.48
CA LEU A 27 -6.09 -22.73 2.87
C LEU A 27 -7.47 -22.20 3.25
N GLU A 28 -8.12 -22.84 4.20
CA GLU A 28 -9.40 -22.42 4.76
C GLU A 28 -9.22 -21.27 5.77
N THR A 29 -10.32 -20.58 6.08
CA THR A 29 -10.32 -19.45 7.02
C THR A 29 -9.97 -19.85 8.44
N ASP A 30 -10.19 -21.12 8.83
CA ASP A 30 -9.82 -21.68 10.14
C ASP A 30 -8.35 -22.13 10.20
N GLY A 31 -7.60 -22.02 9.09
CA GLY A 31 -6.23 -22.44 8.98
C GLY A 31 -6.01 -23.88 8.52
N THR A 32 -7.07 -24.63 8.19
CA THR A 32 -6.95 -25.97 7.63
C THR A 32 -6.46 -25.91 6.18
N ILE A 33 -5.47 -26.73 5.82
CA ILE A 33 -5.08 -26.93 4.42
C ILE A 33 -5.80 -28.17 3.92
N LEU A 34 -6.46 -28.06 2.74
CA LEU A 34 -7.12 -29.16 2.07
C LEU A 34 -6.41 -29.46 0.73
N ASP A 35 -6.37 -30.73 0.37
CA ASP A 35 -5.95 -31.17 -0.97
C ASP A 35 -7.13 -31.08 -1.98
N ALA A 36 -6.85 -31.41 -3.23
CA ALA A 36 -7.86 -31.38 -4.31
C ALA A 36 -9.02 -32.37 -4.09
N GLY A 37 -8.87 -33.38 -3.24
CA GLY A 37 -9.90 -34.32 -2.83
C GLY A 37 -10.71 -33.85 -1.62
N GLY A 38 -10.36 -32.71 -1.02
CA GLY A 38 -10.98 -32.17 0.19
C GLY A 38 -10.47 -32.83 1.48
N ALA A 39 -9.39 -33.61 1.43
CA ALA A 39 -8.77 -34.18 2.62
C ALA A 39 -7.83 -33.17 3.29
N ALA A 40 -7.86 -33.13 4.64
CA ALA A 40 -6.98 -32.24 5.40
C ALA A 40 -5.53 -32.69 5.32
N VAL A 41 -4.63 -31.74 4.98
CA VAL A 41 -3.19 -31.94 4.91
C VAL A 41 -2.53 -31.20 6.08
N PRO A 42 -1.80 -31.88 6.96
CA PRO A 42 -1.05 -31.22 8.02
C PRO A 42 -0.03 -30.23 7.45
N TRP A 43 0.11 -29.05 8.06
CA TRP A 43 1.06 -28.03 7.62
C TRP A 43 2.48 -28.58 7.34
N PRO A 44 3.08 -29.43 8.22
CA PRO A 44 4.41 -29.97 7.97
C PRO A 44 4.50 -30.93 6.78
N GLU A 45 3.37 -31.45 6.29
CA GLU A 45 3.31 -32.39 5.17
C GLU A 45 2.98 -31.70 3.84
N ALA A 46 2.41 -30.50 3.89
CA ALA A 46 2.15 -29.70 2.71
C ALA A 46 3.49 -29.32 2.03
N ARG A 47 3.58 -29.51 0.71
CA ARG A 47 4.80 -29.28 -0.08
C ARG A 47 4.51 -28.46 -1.34
N PRO A 48 3.93 -27.26 -1.21
CA PRO A 48 3.71 -26.40 -2.36
C PRO A 48 5.06 -25.94 -2.95
N GLU A 49 5.12 -25.92 -4.27
CA GLU A 49 6.21 -25.28 -5.02
C GLU A 49 5.97 -23.79 -5.20
N VAL A 50 4.68 -23.42 -5.31
CA VAL A 50 4.22 -22.05 -5.49
C VAL A 50 3.20 -21.72 -4.40
N ALA A 51 3.27 -20.50 -3.85
CA ALA A 51 2.22 -19.97 -2.99
C ALA A 51 1.67 -18.66 -3.56
N TRP A 52 0.35 -18.58 -3.64
CA TRP A 52 -0.36 -17.38 -4.06
C TRP A 52 -1.14 -16.80 -2.90
N GLY A 53 -0.61 -15.71 -2.34
CA GLY A 53 -1.29 -14.92 -1.34
C GLY A 53 -2.30 -13.97 -2.01
N THR A 54 -3.48 -13.88 -1.45
CA THR A 54 -4.55 -12.99 -1.88
C THR A 54 -5.05 -12.11 -0.75
N SER A 55 -5.76 -11.05 -1.08
CA SER A 55 -6.15 -10.01 -0.12
C SER A 55 -7.12 -10.48 0.97
N ASP A 56 -7.78 -11.61 0.79
CA ASP A 56 -8.64 -12.23 1.80
C ASP A 56 -7.84 -12.82 2.98
N LEU A 57 -6.54 -13.10 2.81
CA LEU A 57 -5.63 -13.46 3.92
C LEU A 57 -5.53 -12.38 5.01
N PHE A 58 -5.88 -11.13 4.71
CA PHE A 58 -5.80 -10.00 5.66
C PHE A 58 -7.17 -9.62 6.24
N ARG A 59 -8.19 -10.49 6.09
CA ARG A 59 -9.49 -10.30 6.73
C ARG A 59 -9.46 -10.81 8.17
N ASP A 60 -10.35 -10.27 8.99
CA ASP A 60 -10.47 -10.69 10.38
C ASP A 60 -10.66 -12.21 10.51
N GLY A 61 -9.89 -12.83 11.40
CA GLY A 61 -9.91 -14.25 11.64
C GLY A 61 -9.06 -15.11 10.69
N ALA A 62 -8.50 -14.55 9.63
CA ALA A 62 -7.64 -15.32 8.73
C ALA A 62 -6.30 -15.69 9.40
N PRO A 63 -5.73 -16.87 9.11
CA PRO A 63 -4.52 -17.39 9.79
C PRO A 63 -3.23 -16.80 9.19
N VAL A 64 -3.18 -15.49 8.95
CA VAL A 64 -2.09 -14.81 8.23
C VAL A 64 -0.71 -15.07 8.86
N GLY A 65 -0.61 -15.05 10.19
CA GLY A 65 0.65 -15.31 10.89
C GLY A 65 1.13 -16.75 10.73
N ALA A 66 0.21 -17.74 10.77
CA ALA A 66 0.53 -19.15 10.54
C ALA A 66 0.93 -19.38 9.08
N PHE A 67 0.24 -18.76 8.13
CA PHE A 67 0.55 -18.84 6.72
C PHE A 67 1.97 -18.37 6.41
N PHE A 68 2.37 -17.17 6.86
CA PHE A 68 3.73 -16.68 6.61
C PHE A 68 4.81 -17.50 7.30
N ARG A 69 4.56 -17.96 8.54
CA ARG A 69 5.51 -18.87 9.23
C ARG A 69 5.72 -20.14 8.43
N PHE A 70 4.65 -20.75 7.94
CA PHE A 70 4.71 -21.94 7.11
C PHE A 70 5.51 -21.67 5.81
N LEU A 71 5.26 -20.57 5.10
CA LEU A 71 5.97 -20.27 3.85
C LEU A 71 7.48 -20.13 4.07
N VAL A 72 7.89 -19.48 5.16
CA VAL A 72 9.30 -19.32 5.52
C VAL A 72 9.99 -20.68 5.78
N GLU A 73 9.28 -21.62 6.40
CA GLU A 73 9.80 -22.93 6.77
C GLU A 73 9.61 -23.99 5.67
N CYS A 74 8.90 -23.69 4.59
CA CYS A 74 8.54 -24.64 3.54
C CYS A 74 9.72 -24.93 2.59
N PRO A 75 10.34 -26.12 2.62
CA PRO A 75 11.55 -26.40 1.84
C PRO A 75 11.30 -26.58 0.34
N SER A 76 10.06 -26.84 -0.06
CA SER A 76 9.66 -27.01 -1.47
C SER A 76 9.31 -25.71 -2.16
N LEU A 77 9.08 -24.61 -1.40
CA LEU A 77 8.65 -23.35 -1.96
C LEU A 77 9.73 -22.73 -2.85
N ARG A 78 9.34 -22.30 -4.05
CA ARG A 78 10.22 -21.67 -5.04
C ARG A 78 9.76 -20.27 -5.42
N TRP A 79 8.46 -20.02 -5.36
CA TRP A 79 7.88 -18.72 -5.69
C TRP A 79 6.70 -18.40 -4.79
N PHE A 80 6.70 -17.19 -4.27
CA PHE A 80 5.58 -16.59 -3.55
C PHE A 80 5.09 -15.34 -4.29
N GLN A 81 3.83 -15.35 -4.72
CA GLN A 81 3.13 -14.17 -5.22
C GLN A 81 2.42 -13.50 -4.05
N SER A 82 2.92 -12.34 -3.62
CA SER A 82 2.32 -11.56 -2.56
C SER A 82 1.13 -10.73 -3.04
N PRO A 83 0.08 -10.54 -2.23
CA PRO A 83 -1.01 -9.60 -2.54
C PRO A 83 -0.65 -8.14 -2.21
N ALA A 84 0.45 -7.90 -1.49
CA ALA A 84 0.89 -6.59 -1.02
C ALA A 84 1.77 -5.88 -2.05
N ALA A 85 1.73 -4.54 -2.05
CA ALA A 85 2.67 -3.72 -2.80
C ALA A 85 4.02 -3.59 -2.07
N GLY A 86 4.01 -3.52 -0.74
CA GLY A 86 5.21 -3.45 0.09
C GLY A 86 5.89 -4.82 0.23
N TYR A 87 7.21 -4.81 0.42
CA TYR A 87 8.03 -6.02 0.53
C TYR A 87 9.05 -5.94 1.68
N ASP A 88 8.86 -5.03 2.62
CA ASP A 88 9.74 -4.71 3.74
C ASP A 88 9.52 -5.59 4.99
N SER A 89 8.65 -6.61 4.92
CA SER A 89 8.34 -7.49 6.05
C SER A 89 9.40 -8.56 6.28
N GLU A 90 9.60 -8.98 7.55
CA GLU A 90 10.57 -10.01 7.93
C GLU A 90 10.31 -11.37 7.23
N PRO A 91 9.08 -11.88 7.10
CA PRO A 91 8.84 -13.10 6.35
C PRO A 91 9.35 -13.05 4.90
N PHE A 92 9.23 -11.91 4.22
CA PHE A 92 9.71 -11.76 2.84
C PHE A 92 11.23 -11.82 2.77
N ARG A 93 11.92 -11.18 3.75
CA ARG A 93 13.38 -11.28 3.87
C ARG A 93 13.86 -12.72 4.08
N GLN A 94 13.19 -13.45 4.96
CA GLN A 94 13.54 -14.86 5.22
C GLN A 94 13.32 -15.74 3.99
N MET A 95 12.16 -15.59 3.31
CA MET A 95 11.90 -16.31 2.04
C MET A 95 12.97 -16.01 0.98
N ALA A 96 13.32 -14.73 0.77
CA ALA A 96 14.36 -14.34 -0.19
C ALA A 96 15.75 -14.92 0.15
N ARG A 97 16.11 -14.96 1.45
CA ARG A 97 17.36 -15.61 1.92
C ARG A 97 17.36 -17.12 1.68
N HIS A 98 16.20 -17.76 1.72
CA HIS A 98 16.05 -19.20 1.42
C HIS A 98 15.96 -19.48 -0.09
N GLY A 99 16.14 -18.46 -0.94
CA GLY A 99 16.11 -18.59 -2.41
C GLY A 99 14.73 -18.69 -3.03
N VAL A 100 13.68 -18.33 -2.26
CA VAL A 100 12.31 -18.20 -2.78
C VAL A 100 12.21 -16.90 -3.56
N ARG A 101 11.68 -16.95 -4.78
CA ARG A 101 11.33 -15.75 -5.54
C ARG A 101 10.09 -15.10 -4.90
N VAL A 102 10.16 -13.80 -4.63
CA VAL A 102 9.06 -13.03 -4.05
C VAL A 102 8.62 -11.99 -5.07
N CYS A 103 7.39 -12.11 -5.53
CA CYS A 103 6.75 -11.11 -6.38
C CYS A 103 5.74 -10.31 -5.57
N ASN A 104 5.77 -8.97 -5.66
CA ASN A 104 4.76 -8.12 -5.05
C ASN A 104 3.61 -7.79 -6.01
N ALA A 105 2.58 -7.08 -5.55
CA ALA A 105 1.40 -6.76 -6.34
C ALA A 105 1.21 -5.25 -6.48
N HIS A 106 1.65 -4.67 -7.60
CA HIS A 106 1.42 -3.26 -7.91
C HIS A 106 -0.04 -2.93 -8.29
N VAL A 107 -0.88 -3.94 -8.41
CA VAL A 107 -2.32 -3.83 -8.70
C VAL A 107 -3.12 -3.02 -7.67
N ASN A 108 -2.51 -2.79 -6.51
CA ASN A 108 -3.07 -1.98 -5.42
C ASN A 108 -2.88 -0.46 -5.63
N SER A 109 -2.06 -0.04 -6.59
CA SER A 109 -1.79 1.39 -6.82
C SER A 109 -3.05 2.19 -7.19
N LEU A 110 -3.94 1.58 -7.98
CA LEU A 110 -5.18 2.24 -8.39
C LEU A 110 -6.11 2.59 -7.21
N PRO A 111 -6.56 1.64 -6.37
CA PRO A 111 -7.43 1.99 -5.24
C PRO A 111 -6.73 2.91 -4.22
N ILE A 112 -5.41 2.79 -4.03
CA ILE A 112 -4.67 3.70 -3.13
C ILE A 112 -4.67 5.12 -3.70
N ALA A 113 -4.47 5.30 -5.00
CA ALA A 113 -4.54 6.62 -5.62
C ALA A 113 -5.95 7.23 -5.51
N GLU A 114 -7.00 6.44 -5.70
CA GLU A 114 -8.39 6.88 -5.49
C GLU A 114 -8.65 7.27 -4.03
N PHE A 115 -8.09 6.53 -3.08
CA PHE A 115 -8.15 6.88 -1.66
C PHE A 115 -7.50 8.24 -1.37
N VAL A 116 -6.30 8.49 -1.90
CA VAL A 116 -5.61 9.79 -1.76
C VAL A 116 -6.45 10.92 -2.32
N LEU A 117 -6.97 10.77 -3.54
CA LEU A 117 -7.84 11.77 -4.15
C LEU A 117 -9.10 12.05 -3.32
N ARG A 118 -9.77 10.97 -2.83
CA ARG A 118 -10.92 11.11 -1.95
C ARG A 118 -10.59 11.94 -0.72
N ALA A 119 -9.47 11.62 -0.04
CA ALA A 119 -9.06 12.31 1.17
C ALA A 119 -8.82 13.81 0.93
N VAL A 120 -8.16 14.16 -0.18
CA VAL A 120 -7.90 15.56 -0.55
C VAL A 120 -9.19 16.28 -0.95
N LEU A 121 -10.05 15.64 -1.74
CA LEU A 121 -11.32 16.24 -2.16
C LEU A 121 -12.27 16.46 -0.97
N GLU A 122 -12.34 15.52 -0.02
CA GLU A 122 -13.13 15.68 1.22
C GLU A 122 -12.67 16.88 2.04
N GLU A 123 -11.35 17.05 2.19
CA GLU A 123 -10.78 18.19 2.93
C GLU A 123 -11.01 19.52 2.18
N PHE A 124 -10.65 19.58 0.91
CA PHE A 124 -10.73 20.79 0.11
C PHE A 124 -12.15 21.31 -0.06
N GLN A 125 -13.12 20.41 -0.20
CA GLN A 125 -14.52 20.75 -0.36
C GLN A 125 -15.26 20.92 0.98
N GLY A 126 -14.60 20.64 2.10
CA GLY A 126 -15.24 20.78 3.42
C GLY A 126 -16.37 19.77 3.66
N ALA A 127 -16.17 18.50 3.29
CA ALA A 127 -17.19 17.44 3.38
C ALA A 127 -17.80 17.32 4.77
N ASP A 128 -17.01 17.49 5.84
CA ASP A 128 -17.51 17.47 7.22
C ASP A 128 -18.42 18.66 7.54
N GLN A 129 -18.18 19.81 6.92
CA GLN A 129 -19.05 20.97 7.07
C GLN A 129 -20.40 20.70 6.41
N TRP A 130 -20.43 20.08 5.22
CA TRP A 130 -21.69 19.72 4.56
C TRP A 130 -22.46 18.67 5.36
N ARG A 131 -21.79 17.68 5.95
CA ARG A 131 -22.43 16.69 6.82
C ARG A 131 -23.07 17.35 8.05
N ARG A 132 -22.33 18.24 8.75
CA ARG A 132 -22.89 19.01 9.88
C ARG A 132 -24.12 19.85 9.46
N GLN A 133 -24.03 20.54 8.33
CA GLN A 133 -25.17 21.33 7.81
C GLN A 133 -26.39 20.45 7.51
N GLN A 134 -26.18 19.26 6.97
CA GLN A 134 -27.24 18.29 6.73
C GLN A 134 -27.87 17.82 8.04
N ASP A 135 -27.09 17.48 9.05
CA ASP A 135 -27.56 17.04 10.36
C ASP A 135 -28.32 18.16 11.11
N GLU A 136 -27.90 19.42 10.90
CA GLU A 136 -28.52 20.62 11.49
C GLU A 136 -29.67 21.18 10.65
N PHE A 137 -30.04 20.52 9.54
CA PHE A 137 -31.05 21.03 8.58
C PHE A 137 -30.80 22.47 8.11
N THR A 138 -29.51 22.82 7.95
CA THR A 138 -29.07 24.16 7.65
C THR A 138 -28.64 24.28 6.19
N TRP A 139 -29.25 25.24 5.45
CA TRP A 139 -28.89 25.55 4.06
C TRP A 139 -27.97 26.76 4.00
N ARG A 140 -26.64 26.52 3.90
CA ARG A 140 -25.63 27.58 3.77
C ARG A 140 -24.67 27.26 2.62
N ILE A 141 -24.39 28.29 1.80
CA ILE A 141 -23.40 28.23 0.73
C ILE A 141 -22.04 28.60 1.36
N HIS A 142 -20.99 27.89 0.98
CA HIS A 142 -19.61 28.24 1.30
C HIS A 142 -18.71 27.95 0.11
N ASP A 143 -17.64 28.73 -0.01
CA ASP A 143 -16.61 28.48 -0.99
C ASP A 143 -15.72 27.31 -0.53
N TRP A 144 -15.16 26.58 -1.48
CA TRP A 144 -14.30 25.46 -1.25
C TRP A 144 -13.08 25.50 -2.19
N ARG A 145 -12.03 24.77 -1.87
CA ARG A 145 -10.78 24.78 -2.59
C ARG A 145 -10.82 23.74 -3.72
N GLU A 146 -10.43 24.16 -4.92
CA GLU A 146 -10.26 23.27 -6.07
C GLU A 146 -8.89 22.58 -6.04
N VAL A 147 -8.78 21.40 -6.66
CA VAL A 147 -7.50 20.73 -6.91
C VAL A 147 -6.75 21.43 -8.05
N SER A 148 -7.47 21.93 -9.02
CA SER A 148 -6.89 22.66 -10.16
C SER A 148 -6.08 23.86 -9.68
N GLY A 149 -4.85 23.99 -10.21
CA GLY A 149 -3.92 25.06 -9.84
C GLY A 149 -3.18 24.87 -8.52
N THR A 150 -3.39 23.75 -7.80
CA THR A 150 -2.59 23.40 -6.62
C THR A 150 -1.29 22.69 -6.98
N THR A 151 -0.31 22.70 -6.08
CA THR A 151 0.94 21.98 -6.20
C THR A 151 0.93 20.76 -5.27
N TRP A 152 1.22 19.59 -5.80
CA TRP A 152 1.32 18.34 -5.05
C TRP A 152 2.75 17.84 -5.02
N LEU A 153 3.28 17.54 -3.84
CA LEU A 153 4.54 16.86 -3.66
C LEU A 153 4.27 15.38 -3.37
N VAL A 154 4.68 14.50 -4.29
CA VAL A 154 4.53 13.05 -4.16
C VAL A 154 5.89 12.46 -3.80
N VAL A 155 6.06 12.09 -2.52
CA VAL A 155 7.30 11.48 -2.01
C VAL A 155 7.24 9.98 -2.19
N GLY A 156 8.11 9.45 -3.06
CA GLY A 156 8.08 8.06 -3.51
C GLY A 156 7.32 7.91 -4.83
N LEU A 157 7.91 8.32 -5.94
CA LEU A 157 7.31 8.22 -7.28
C LEU A 157 7.50 6.81 -7.88
N GLY A 158 7.02 5.79 -7.15
CA GLY A 158 6.86 4.41 -7.61
C GLY A 158 5.48 4.17 -8.22
N HIS A 159 5.00 2.92 -8.25
CA HIS A 159 3.68 2.59 -8.82
C HIS A 159 2.51 3.32 -8.14
N ILE A 160 2.53 3.42 -6.81
CA ILE A 160 1.48 4.13 -6.05
C ILE A 160 1.59 5.63 -6.30
N GLY A 161 2.77 6.21 -6.06
CA GLY A 161 2.97 7.64 -6.26
C GLY A 161 2.78 8.08 -7.71
N GLY A 162 3.18 7.26 -8.69
CA GLY A 162 2.91 7.50 -10.11
C GLY A 162 1.41 7.55 -10.41
N ALA A 163 0.65 6.57 -9.90
CA ALA A 163 -0.81 6.55 -10.08
C ALA A 163 -1.51 7.75 -9.41
N VAL A 164 -0.99 8.24 -8.27
CA VAL A 164 -1.45 9.50 -7.63
C VAL A 164 -1.12 10.70 -8.51
N ALA A 165 0.14 10.80 -8.96
CA ALA A 165 0.62 11.90 -9.78
C ALA A 165 -0.18 12.08 -11.07
N GLU A 166 -0.41 10.97 -11.81
CA GLU A 166 -1.23 10.98 -13.03
C GLU A 166 -2.63 11.54 -12.79
N ARG A 167 -3.27 11.12 -11.69
CA ARG A 167 -4.63 11.54 -11.37
C ARG A 167 -4.72 12.97 -10.87
N ALA A 168 -3.76 13.39 -10.04
CA ALA A 168 -3.68 14.77 -9.59
C ALA A 168 -3.48 15.73 -10.78
N ARG A 169 -2.58 15.37 -11.73
CA ARG A 169 -2.40 16.14 -12.96
C ARG A 169 -3.65 16.17 -13.84
N ALA A 170 -4.37 15.05 -13.94
CA ALA A 170 -5.65 15.01 -14.68
C ALA A 170 -6.71 15.93 -14.09
N LEU A 171 -6.64 16.25 -12.78
CA LEU A 171 -7.46 17.24 -12.11
C LEU A 171 -6.89 18.67 -12.17
N GLY A 172 -5.79 18.88 -12.90
CA GLY A 172 -5.19 20.21 -13.07
C GLY A 172 -4.21 20.63 -11.97
N ALA A 173 -3.74 19.72 -11.12
CA ALA A 173 -2.67 20.00 -10.20
C ALA A 173 -1.30 20.01 -10.91
N HIS A 174 -0.37 20.83 -10.41
CA HIS A 174 1.05 20.73 -10.73
C HIS A 174 1.73 19.72 -9.78
N VAL A 175 2.40 18.70 -10.32
CA VAL A 175 2.98 17.62 -9.51
C VAL A 175 4.50 17.68 -9.49
N ILE A 176 5.06 17.74 -8.30
CA ILE A 176 6.47 17.54 -8.00
C ILE A 176 6.61 16.11 -7.47
N GLY A 177 7.32 15.26 -8.20
CA GLY A 177 7.64 13.91 -7.77
C GLY A 177 8.99 13.86 -7.04
N CYS A 178 9.12 13.02 -6.02
CA CYS A 178 10.40 12.75 -5.39
C CYS A 178 10.75 11.26 -5.48
N ARG A 179 11.91 10.93 -6.07
CA ARG A 179 12.45 9.57 -6.11
C ARG A 179 13.99 9.58 -6.20
N ARG A 180 14.62 8.46 -5.80
CA ARG A 180 16.09 8.34 -5.78
C ARG A 180 16.73 8.53 -7.15
N THR A 181 16.12 7.99 -8.19
CA THR A 181 16.60 8.07 -9.57
C THR A 181 15.49 8.62 -10.47
N PRO A 182 15.45 9.93 -10.75
CA PRO A 182 14.51 10.54 -11.68
C PRO A 182 14.61 9.90 -13.07
N ALA A 183 13.45 9.76 -13.74
CA ALA A 183 13.36 9.23 -15.09
C ALA A 183 12.63 10.23 -16.02
N PRO A 184 12.97 10.26 -17.33
CA PRO A 184 12.36 11.21 -18.27
C PRO A 184 10.84 11.03 -18.46
N ASP A 185 10.34 9.82 -18.18
CA ASP A 185 8.95 9.41 -18.28
C ASP A 185 8.21 9.42 -16.94
N ASP A 186 8.81 10.02 -15.91
CA ASP A 186 8.13 10.18 -14.63
C ASP A 186 6.79 10.93 -14.81
N PRO A 187 5.69 10.45 -14.20
CA PRO A 187 4.37 11.04 -14.36
C PRO A 187 4.16 12.32 -13.51
N ALA A 188 5.18 13.17 -13.46
CA ALA A 188 5.21 14.42 -12.71
C ALA A 188 5.65 15.57 -13.62
N ASP A 189 5.32 16.80 -13.28
CA ASP A 189 5.74 17.98 -14.02
C ASP A 189 7.21 18.33 -13.74
N ARG A 190 7.68 17.99 -12.53
CA ARG A 190 9.07 18.09 -12.09
C ARG A 190 9.39 16.91 -11.17
N THR A 191 10.56 16.30 -11.33
CA THR A 191 11.04 15.26 -10.40
C THR A 191 12.32 15.72 -9.72
N VAL A 192 12.39 15.52 -8.41
CA VAL A 192 13.57 15.84 -7.58
C VAL A 192 14.09 14.59 -6.86
N THR A 193 15.33 14.62 -6.43
CA THR A 193 15.91 13.60 -5.55
C THR A 193 15.62 13.94 -4.08
N PRO A 194 15.71 12.96 -3.14
CA PRO A 194 15.45 13.19 -1.72
C PRO A 194 16.23 14.34 -1.09
N ASP A 195 17.45 14.58 -1.54
CA ASP A 195 18.31 15.67 -1.02
C ASP A 195 17.72 17.07 -1.30
N HIS A 196 16.83 17.17 -2.28
CA HIS A 196 16.15 18.42 -2.68
C HIS A 196 14.72 18.53 -2.11
N LEU A 197 14.29 17.63 -1.25
CA LEU A 197 12.98 17.74 -0.59
C LEU A 197 12.82 19.06 0.19
N PRO A 198 13.82 19.51 0.98
CA PRO A 198 13.71 20.78 1.71
C PRO A 198 13.47 22.01 0.80
N ASP A 199 13.94 21.95 -0.44
CA ASP A 199 13.82 23.06 -1.39
C ASP A 199 12.39 23.18 -1.96
N VAL A 200 11.59 22.11 -1.90
CA VAL A 200 10.30 22.03 -2.61
C VAL A 200 9.11 21.83 -1.67
N VAL A 201 9.32 21.42 -0.43
CA VAL A 201 8.22 21.15 0.52
C VAL A 201 7.34 22.37 0.75
N GLY A 202 7.92 23.58 0.79
CA GLY A 202 7.20 24.84 0.95
C GLY A 202 6.41 25.29 -0.27
N GLU A 203 6.52 24.60 -1.42
CA GLU A 203 5.69 24.86 -2.60
C GLU A 203 4.37 24.09 -2.57
N ALA A 204 4.32 22.97 -1.79
CA ALA A 204 3.27 21.99 -1.87
C ALA A 204 2.00 22.36 -1.09
N ASP A 205 0.88 22.31 -1.74
CA ASP A 205 -0.46 22.39 -1.15
C ASP A 205 -0.91 21.03 -0.59
N VAL A 206 -0.42 19.96 -1.19
CA VAL A 206 -0.63 18.58 -0.74
C VAL A 206 0.70 17.83 -0.76
N VAL A 207 1.04 17.19 0.35
CA VAL A 207 2.19 16.27 0.43
C VAL A 207 1.65 14.85 0.57
N VAL A 208 2.03 13.98 -0.37
CA VAL A 208 1.64 12.57 -0.36
C VAL A 208 2.87 11.70 -0.13
N LEU A 209 2.83 10.87 0.92
CA LEU A 209 3.87 9.91 1.23
C LEU A 209 3.47 8.54 0.70
N SER A 210 4.24 8.01 -0.24
CA SER A 210 4.10 6.67 -0.82
C SER A 210 5.44 5.94 -0.96
N ALA A 211 6.47 6.44 -0.27
CA ALA A 211 7.78 5.83 -0.20
C ALA A 211 7.78 4.59 0.71
N PRO A 212 8.66 3.60 0.48
CA PRO A 212 8.87 2.49 1.41
C PRO A 212 9.59 2.94 2.68
N ALA A 213 9.45 2.17 3.77
CA ALA A 213 10.24 2.34 4.96
C ALA A 213 11.71 1.93 4.69
N SER A 214 12.64 2.72 5.19
CA SER A 214 14.08 2.46 5.17
C SER A 214 14.77 3.35 6.20
N ALA A 215 16.03 3.08 6.51
CA ALA A 215 16.81 3.94 7.41
C ALA A 215 16.89 5.41 6.94
N THR A 216 16.75 5.67 5.63
CA THR A 216 16.80 7.04 5.07
C THR A 216 15.43 7.70 4.98
N THR A 217 14.35 6.96 5.20
CA THR A 217 12.97 7.48 5.16
C THR A 217 12.29 7.44 6.54
N ASP A 218 12.96 6.86 7.52
CA ASP A 218 12.47 6.85 8.91
C ASP A 218 12.43 8.27 9.44
N HIS A 219 11.25 8.68 9.97
CA HIS A 219 10.96 10.06 10.40
C HIS A 219 11.33 11.13 9.35
N LEU A 220 11.17 10.82 8.05
CA LEU A 220 11.39 11.78 6.97
C LEU A 220 10.56 13.05 7.17
N VAL A 221 9.33 12.88 7.67
CA VAL A 221 8.45 13.99 8.06
C VAL A 221 8.61 14.23 9.56
N ASP A 222 9.64 14.95 9.90
CA ASP A 222 9.98 15.43 11.23
C ASP A 222 9.45 16.85 11.49
N ALA A 223 9.76 17.44 12.65
CA ALA A 223 9.37 18.79 13.00
C ALA A 223 9.90 19.85 12.01
N GLY A 224 11.09 19.64 11.45
CA GLY A 224 11.70 20.56 10.46
C GLY A 224 10.96 20.52 9.13
N PHE A 225 10.65 19.33 8.65
CA PHE A 225 9.84 19.15 7.44
C PHE A 225 8.45 19.78 7.61
N LEU A 226 7.78 19.52 8.73
CA LEU A 226 6.44 20.05 9.02
C LEU A 226 6.46 21.58 9.11
N ALA A 227 7.48 22.17 9.75
CA ALA A 227 7.64 23.62 9.83
C ALA A 227 7.90 24.27 8.45
N ALA A 228 8.48 23.53 7.50
CA ALA A 228 8.73 24.01 6.15
C ALA A 228 7.52 23.83 5.21
N MET A 229 6.49 23.09 5.61
CA MET A 229 5.28 22.92 4.81
C MET A 229 4.57 24.25 4.60
N LYS A 230 3.92 24.40 3.45
CA LYS A 230 3.13 25.58 3.11
C LYS A 230 1.94 25.74 4.07
N PRO A 231 1.64 26.96 4.57
CA PRO A 231 0.39 27.21 5.29
C PRO A 231 -0.83 26.70 4.51
N HIS A 232 -1.79 26.12 5.20
CA HIS A 232 -2.99 25.51 4.60
C HIS A 232 -2.72 24.28 3.73
N SER A 233 -1.55 23.67 3.83
CA SER A 233 -1.25 22.40 3.17
C SER A 233 -1.87 21.22 3.89
N MET A 234 -1.95 20.08 3.19
CA MET A 234 -2.45 18.80 3.70
C MET A 234 -1.37 17.73 3.58
N LEU A 235 -1.26 16.86 4.58
CA LEU A 235 -0.42 15.66 4.54
C LEU A 235 -1.28 14.41 4.31
N VAL A 236 -0.87 13.53 3.40
CA VAL A 236 -1.49 12.22 3.19
C VAL A 236 -0.42 11.14 3.30
N ASN A 237 -0.59 10.16 4.18
CA ASN A 237 0.34 9.05 4.31
C ASN A 237 -0.34 7.72 3.94
N VAL A 238 0.09 7.15 2.81
CA VAL A 238 -0.28 5.80 2.32
C VAL A 238 0.96 4.91 2.11
N GLY A 239 2.10 5.34 2.61
CA GLY A 239 3.38 4.62 2.55
C GLY A 239 3.58 3.71 3.76
N ARG A 240 4.23 4.24 4.80
CA ARG A 240 4.46 3.56 6.09
C ARG A 240 4.34 4.57 7.23
N GLY A 241 3.89 4.10 8.41
CA GLY A 241 3.78 4.93 9.61
C GLY A 241 5.10 5.56 10.02
N SER A 242 6.19 4.80 9.97
CA SER A 242 7.53 5.25 10.35
C SER A 242 8.10 6.41 9.51
N LEU A 243 7.47 6.75 8.39
CA LEU A 243 7.84 7.93 7.59
C LEU A 243 7.56 9.25 8.33
N VAL A 244 6.69 9.22 9.33
CA VAL A 244 6.22 10.41 10.05
C VAL A 244 6.58 10.28 11.52
N ASP A 245 7.21 11.31 12.07
CA ASP A 245 7.24 11.51 13.52
C ASP A 245 5.82 11.92 13.98
N GLU A 246 5.07 10.94 14.51
CA GLU A 246 3.67 11.12 14.92
C GLU A 246 3.51 12.19 16.01
N ARG A 247 4.50 12.33 16.88
CA ARG A 247 4.48 13.37 17.91
C ARG A 247 4.67 14.76 17.31
N ALA A 248 5.65 14.91 16.43
CA ALA A 248 5.88 16.16 15.72
C ALA A 248 4.66 16.55 14.86
N LEU A 249 4.00 15.57 14.23
CA LEU A 249 2.79 15.83 13.46
C LEU A 249 1.63 16.34 14.33
N LEU A 250 1.42 15.76 15.52
CA LEU A 250 0.40 16.26 16.47
C LEU A 250 0.67 17.72 16.86
N ASP A 251 1.89 18.03 17.26
CA ASP A 251 2.28 19.38 17.66
C ASP A 251 2.11 20.38 16.48
N ALA A 252 2.43 19.96 15.26
CA ALA A 252 2.29 20.76 14.05
C ALA A 252 0.82 21.01 13.66
N LEU A 253 -0.03 19.98 13.74
CA LEU A 253 -1.46 20.11 13.52
C LEU A 253 -2.13 21.07 14.49
N ASP A 254 -1.71 21.08 15.77
CA ASP A 254 -2.21 22.02 16.77
C ASP A 254 -1.89 23.47 16.41
N THR A 255 -0.73 23.72 15.78
CA THR A 255 -0.35 25.06 15.29
C THR A 255 -1.00 25.41 13.93
N GLY A 256 -1.55 24.43 13.22
CA GLY A 256 -2.30 24.62 11.97
C GLY A 256 -1.50 24.48 10.67
N THR A 257 -0.31 23.91 10.73
CA THR A 257 0.49 23.58 9.54
C THR A 257 1.11 22.20 9.70
N PRO A 258 0.62 21.16 8.96
CA PRO A 258 -0.48 21.22 7.98
C PRO A 258 -1.86 21.45 8.62
N VAL A 259 -2.85 21.89 7.83
CA VAL A 259 -4.22 22.08 8.33
C VAL A 259 -4.95 20.78 8.55
N ALA A 260 -4.56 19.72 7.84
CA ALA A 260 -5.16 18.38 7.96
C ALA A 260 -4.14 17.29 7.60
N ALA A 261 -4.36 16.11 8.16
CA ALA A 261 -3.64 14.88 7.79
C ALA A 261 -4.63 13.73 7.52
N ALA A 262 -4.42 12.98 6.44
CA ALA A 262 -5.08 11.70 6.19
C ALA A 262 -4.06 10.57 6.29
N LEU A 263 -4.25 9.71 7.27
CA LEU A 263 -3.30 8.66 7.63
C LEU A 263 -3.95 7.30 7.48
N ASP A 264 -3.42 6.47 6.59
CA ASP A 264 -3.85 5.08 6.42
C ASP A 264 -2.91 4.10 7.14
N VAL A 265 -1.72 4.58 7.54
CA VAL A 265 -0.66 3.77 8.14
C VAL A 265 -0.06 4.46 9.37
N PHE A 266 0.39 3.64 10.35
CA PHE A 266 0.85 4.11 11.66
C PHE A 266 2.11 3.39 12.09
N THR A 267 2.88 3.99 13.00
CA THR A 267 4.10 3.38 13.57
C THR A 267 3.76 2.09 14.33
N THR A 268 2.63 2.08 15.02
CA THR A 268 2.09 0.87 15.68
C THR A 268 0.75 0.52 15.06
N GLU A 269 0.64 -0.67 14.49
CA GLU A 269 -0.59 -1.22 13.92
C GLU A 269 -0.95 -2.55 14.57
N PRO A 270 -2.22 -2.73 15.01
CA PRO A 270 -3.32 -1.78 14.99
C PRO A 270 -3.06 -0.52 15.84
N LEU A 271 -3.57 0.64 15.38
CA LEU A 271 -3.45 1.90 16.13
C LEU A 271 -4.07 1.74 17.53
N PRO A 272 -3.33 1.99 18.62
CA PRO A 272 -3.83 1.85 19.99
C PRO A 272 -5.11 2.64 20.23
N PRO A 273 -6.09 2.09 21.00
CA PRO A 273 -7.38 2.75 21.21
C PRO A 273 -7.31 4.12 21.90
N ASP A 274 -6.24 4.39 22.64
CA ASP A 274 -5.97 5.64 23.36
C ASP A 274 -5.09 6.61 22.54
N HIS A 275 -4.74 6.27 21.29
CA HIS A 275 -3.89 7.13 20.47
C HIS A 275 -4.60 8.45 20.13
N PRO A 276 -3.90 9.62 20.28
CA PRO A 276 -4.50 10.94 20.06
C PRO A 276 -5.09 11.15 18.65
N PHE A 277 -4.58 10.47 17.64
CA PHE A 277 -5.10 10.60 16.27
C PHE A 277 -6.58 10.24 16.13
N TRP A 278 -7.13 9.34 16.96
CA TRP A 278 -8.54 8.97 16.92
C TRP A 278 -9.49 10.15 17.15
N THR A 279 -9.10 11.08 17.98
CA THR A 279 -9.95 12.22 18.41
C THR A 279 -9.49 13.56 17.87
N HIS A 280 -8.35 13.61 17.20
CA HIS A 280 -7.82 14.87 16.67
C HIS A 280 -8.69 15.38 15.51
N PRO A 281 -9.25 16.61 15.57
CA PRO A 281 -10.24 17.10 14.61
C PRO A 281 -9.69 17.28 13.18
N ARG A 282 -8.36 17.37 13.03
CA ARG A 282 -7.67 17.57 11.75
C ARG A 282 -7.05 16.29 11.20
N VAL A 283 -7.29 15.14 11.84
CA VAL A 283 -6.77 13.84 11.39
C VAL A 283 -7.90 12.96 10.89
N ARG A 284 -7.68 12.35 9.74
CA ARG A 284 -8.53 11.27 9.21
C ARG A 284 -7.74 9.98 9.31
N VAL A 285 -8.24 9.05 10.13
CA VAL A 285 -7.65 7.72 10.36
C VAL A 285 -8.38 6.68 9.52
N THR A 286 -7.62 5.82 8.84
CA THR A 286 -8.15 4.59 8.23
C THR A 286 -7.24 3.40 8.59
N PRO A 287 -7.77 2.17 8.73
CA PRO A 287 -7.04 1.05 9.30
C PRO A 287 -6.23 0.29 8.23
N HIS A 288 -5.23 0.94 7.63
CA HIS A 288 -4.36 0.39 6.57
C HIS A 288 -5.18 -0.27 5.44
N ASN A 289 -6.21 0.44 4.98
CA ASN A 289 -7.21 -0.08 4.04
C ASN A 289 -7.29 0.70 2.72
N ALA A 290 -6.35 1.60 2.43
CA ALA A 290 -6.33 2.36 1.18
C ALA A 290 -6.34 1.45 -0.06
N ALA A 291 -5.78 0.24 0.05
CA ALA A 291 -5.81 -0.79 -1.00
C ALA A 291 -7.15 -1.53 -1.14
N GLY A 292 -8.18 -1.20 -0.36
CA GLY A 292 -9.43 -1.95 -0.20
C GLY A 292 -10.40 -2.00 -1.40
N GLY A 293 -10.00 -1.52 -2.58
CA GLY A 293 -10.87 -1.50 -3.77
C GLY A 293 -11.29 -2.88 -4.27
N PHE A 294 -12.58 -3.05 -4.62
CA PHE A 294 -13.14 -4.34 -5.06
C PHE A 294 -12.41 -4.97 -6.27
N GLY A 295 -11.96 -4.15 -7.24
CA GLY A 295 -11.27 -4.65 -8.43
C GLY A 295 -9.88 -5.25 -8.18
N ARG A 296 -9.30 -5.09 -6.97
CA ARG A 296 -7.95 -5.60 -6.68
C ARG A 296 -7.86 -7.13 -6.78
N PHE A 297 -8.90 -7.85 -6.35
CA PHE A 297 -8.91 -9.31 -6.30
C PHE A 297 -8.82 -9.91 -7.72
N GLY A 298 -9.58 -9.36 -8.68
CA GLY A 298 -9.46 -9.73 -10.09
C GLY A 298 -8.07 -9.41 -10.66
N ARG A 299 -7.55 -8.20 -10.41
CA ARG A 299 -6.21 -7.82 -10.88
C ARG A 299 -5.08 -8.65 -10.23
N GLN A 300 -5.25 -9.12 -8.99
CA GLN A 300 -4.32 -10.07 -8.38
C GLN A 300 -4.31 -11.41 -9.12
N ALA A 301 -5.48 -11.87 -9.56
CA ALA A 301 -5.58 -13.09 -10.36
C ALA A 301 -4.98 -12.91 -11.77
N ASP A 302 -5.19 -11.75 -12.41
CA ASP A 302 -4.59 -11.43 -13.71
C ASP A 302 -3.05 -11.46 -13.63
N LEU A 303 -2.48 -10.84 -12.60
CA LEU A 303 -1.04 -10.83 -12.37
C LEU A 303 -0.50 -12.24 -12.05
N PHE A 304 -1.22 -12.99 -11.21
CA PHE A 304 -0.82 -14.35 -10.86
C PHE A 304 -0.84 -15.25 -12.09
N GLU A 305 -1.87 -15.15 -12.94
CA GLU A 305 -1.98 -15.92 -14.19
C GLU A 305 -0.81 -15.61 -15.13
N SER A 306 -0.52 -14.32 -15.37
CA SER A 306 0.63 -13.91 -16.19
C SER A 306 1.93 -14.47 -15.64
N ASN A 307 2.16 -14.36 -14.33
CA ASN A 307 3.35 -14.90 -13.69
C ASN A 307 3.40 -16.44 -13.68
N LEU A 308 2.26 -17.11 -13.61
CA LEU A 308 2.18 -18.56 -13.68
C LEU A 308 2.63 -19.06 -15.07
N GLU A 309 2.19 -18.41 -16.13
CA GLU A 309 2.62 -18.73 -17.49
C GLU A 309 4.13 -18.51 -17.68
N ARG A 310 4.67 -17.39 -17.17
CA ARG A 310 6.11 -17.10 -17.16
C ARG A 310 6.90 -18.12 -16.35
N TYR A 311 6.37 -18.52 -15.19
CA TYR A 311 7.01 -19.52 -14.34
C TYR A 311 7.12 -20.87 -15.05
N LEU A 312 6.05 -21.32 -15.71
CA LEU A 312 6.03 -22.56 -16.47
C LEU A 312 6.97 -22.52 -17.70
N ALA A 313 7.13 -21.34 -18.30
CA ALA A 313 8.04 -21.11 -19.42
C ALA A 313 9.50 -20.84 -18.97
N ALA A 314 9.79 -20.86 -17.68
CA ALA A 314 11.08 -20.46 -17.10
C ALA A 314 11.54 -19.02 -17.49
N GLU A 315 10.58 -18.13 -17.68
CA GLU A 315 10.80 -16.70 -17.97
C GLU A 315 10.92 -15.86 -16.68
N PRO A 316 11.47 -14.64 -16.77
CA PRO A 316 11.46 -13.69 -15.65
C PRO A 316 10.03 -13.36 -15.21
N LEU A 317 9.78 -13.37 -13.90
CA LEU A 317 8.48 -13.00 -13.35
C LEU A 317 8.29 -11.48 -13.32
N GLU A 318 7.06 -11.05 -13.49
CA GLU A 318 6.69 -9.66 -13.31
C GLU A 318 6.73 -9.29 -11.83
N HIS A 319 7.24 -8.10 -11.53
CA HIS A 319 7.30 -7.57 -10.18
C HIS A 319 8.07 -8.46 -9.18
N ASP A 320 9.09 -9.17 -9.66
CA ASP A 320 10.05 -9.87 -8.81
C ASP A 320 10.88 -8.85 -8.03
N VAL A 321 10.72 -8.85 -6.71
CA VAL A 321 11.39 -7.94 -5.78
C VAL A 321 12.46 -8.64 -4.95
N THR A 322 12.80 -9.88 -5.28
CA THR A 322 13.70 -10.72 -4.50
C THR A 322 15.07 -10.08 -4.27
N GLU A 323 15.68 -9.52 -5.32
CA GLU A 323 16.98 -8.85 -5.19
C GLU A 323 16.86 -7.52 -4.44
N ALA A 324 15.80 -6.74 -4.68
CA ALA A 324 15.54 -5.52 -3.93
C ALA A 324 15.39 -5.77 -2.43
N ILE A 325 14.76 -6.90 -2.05
CA ILE A 325 14.66 -7.32 -0.63
C ILE A 325 16.04 -7.60 -0.03
N LYS A 326 16.93 -8.27 -0.76
CA LYS A 326 18.29 -8.59 -0.31
C LYS A 326 19.17 -7.36 -0.18
N GLU A 327 19.09 -6.42 -1.12
CA GLU A 327 19.91 -5.21 -1.15
C GLU A 327 19.56 -4.21 -0.03
N HIS A 328 18.29 -4.08 0.33
CA HIS A 328 17.84 -3.12 1.35
C HIS A 328 18.10 -3.58 2.80
N HIS A 329 18.42 -4.85 2.98
CA HIS A 329 18.67 -5.46 4.30
C HIS A 329 19.69 -6.58 4.18
N PRO A 330 21.01 -6.24 3.99
CA PRO A 330 22.07 -7.24 3.89
C PRO A 330 22.24 -8.08 5.18
#